data_f202874874b14dd18411c1020040ac6f
#
_entry.id   f202874874b14dd18411c1020040ac6f
#
_cell.length_a   1.000
_cell.length_b   1.000
_cell.length_c   1.000
_cell.angle_alpha   90.00
_cell.angle_beta   90.00
_cell.angle_gamma   90.00
#
_symmetry.space_group_name_H-M   'P 1'
#
loop_
_entity.id
_entity.type
_entity.pdbx_description
1 polymer ?
#
loop_
_entity_poly.entity_id
_entity_poly.type
_entity_poly.pdbx_seq_one_letter_code
_entity_poly.pdbx_strand_id
1 'polypeptide(L)'
;FHLPQFQPWAAIYERAIERCKAEDWLSAVPLILIIIDGICTTSSGKHPFSGGADAEVFDTQTSGTGGLADALQVLGSTRRKLSEAPIEAPFRHDVVHGLNPNYGFSIVAAKALNLLQATTDYFVSIRDEVQRLARAEEEQRPASFREIAAVMRRTADLKSALEAWRPRPERTGLA
;
A
#
# COMPACT_ATOMS: atom_id res chain seq x y z
N PHE A 1 -4.45 -4.09 5.77
CA PHE A 1 -3.12 -3.92 6.38
C PHE A 1 -2.34 -5.25 6.54
N HIS A 2 -2.55 -6.20 5.61
CA HIS A 2 -1.83 -7.49 5.62
C HIS A 2 -0.44 -7.40 4.97
N LEU A 3 -0.12 -6.31 4.30
CA LEU A 3 1.17 -6.14 3.64
C LEU A 3 2.25 -5.70 4.65
N PRO A 4 3.46 -6.26 4.58
CA PRO A 4 4.52 -6.00 5.56
C PRO A 4 4.82 -4.51 5.75
N GLN A 5 4.78 -3.71 4.68
CA GLN A 5 5.04 -2.28 4.75
C GLN A 5 4.00 -1.49 5.56
N PHE A 6 2.79 -2.02 5.77
CA PHE A 6 1.73 -1.37 6.53
C PHE A 6 1.57 -1.92 7.95
N GLN A 7 2.28 -2.98 8.30
CA GLN A 7 2.21 -3.61 9.63
C GLN A 7 2.47 -2.67 10.81
N PRO A 8 3.38 -1.69 10.73
CA PRO A 8 3.59 -0.76 11.84
C PRO A 8 2.33 0.01 12.27
N TRP A 9 1.38 0.22 11.36
CA TRP A 9 0.13 0.95 11.61
C TRP A 9 -1.09 0.06 11.85
N ALA A 10 -0.94 -1.27 11.82
CA ALA A 10 -2.08 -2.19 11.92
C ALA A 10 -2.92 -1.96 13.18
N ALA A 11 -2.28 -1.81 14.35
CA ALA A 11 -3.00 -1.58 15.61
C ALA A 11 -3.73 -0.22 15.64
N ILE A 12 -3.15 0.82 15.04
CA ILE A 12 -3.79 2.14 14.93
C ILE A 12 -4.97 2.05 13.97
N TYR A 13 -4.82 1.31 12.86
CA TYR A 13 -5.89 1.09 11.89
C TYR A 13 -7.08 0.35 12.52
N GLU A 14 -6.83 -0.75 13.22
CA GLU A 14 -7.88 -1.49 13.93
C GLU A 14 -8.64 -0.58 14.90
N ARG A 15 -7.90 0.23 15.67
CA ARG A 15 -8.50 1.19 16.58
C ARG A 15 -9.32 2.26 15.86
N ALA A 16 -8.83 2.79 14.73
CA ALA A 16 -9.56 3.76 13.93
C ALA A 16 -10.89 3.17 13.42
N ILE A 17 -10.87 1.93 12.92
CA ILE A 17 -12.09 1.23 12.47
C ILE A 17 -13.06 0.96 13.61
N GLU A 18 -12.58 0.56 14.80
CA GLU A 18 -13.43 0.43 16.00
C GLU A 18 -14.14 1.76 16.35
N ARG A 19 -13.41 2.87 16.28
CA ARG A 19 -13.98 4.20 16.53
C ARG A 19 -14.98 4.60 15.46
N CYS A 20 -14.73 4.30 14.19
CA CYS A 20 -15.71 4.52 13.13
C CYS A 20 -17.00 3.72 13.37
N LYS A 21 -16.89 2.45 13.76
CA LYS A 21 -18.06 1.60 14.08
C LYS A 21 -18.85 2.11 15.28
N ALA A 22 -18.17 2.76 16.22
CA ALA A 22 -18.80 3.37 17.40
C ALA A 22 -19.31 4.81 17.14
N GLU A 23 -19.21 5.29 15.89
CA GLU A 23 -19.54 6.67 15.49
C GLU A 23 -18.75 7.75 16.27
N ASP A 24 -17.60 7.36 16.83
CA ASP A 24 -16.67 8.26 17.51
C ASP A 24 -15.71 8.91 16.49
N TRP A 25 -16.29 9.82 15.71
CA TRP A 25 -15.56 10.47 14.60
C TRP A 25 -14.42 11.37 15.08
N LEU A 26 -14.57 11.97 16.27
CA LEU A 26 -13.52 12.80 16.88
C LEU A 26 -12.26 12.01 17.18
N SER A 27 -12.39 10.74 17.56
CA SER A 27 -11.24 9.85 17.78
C SER A 27 -10.75 9.18 16.48
N ALA A 28 -11.67 8.85 15.57
CA ALA A 28 -11.35 8.12 14.35
C ALA A 28 -10.50 8.96 13.38
N VAL A 29 -10.90 10.19 13.11
CA VAL A 29 -10.26 11.05 12.08
C VAL A 29 -8.78 11.28 12.35
N PRO A 30 -8.33 11.69 13.56
CA PRO A 30 -6.90 11.86 13.85
C PRO A 30 -6.09 10.59 13.65
N LEU A 31 -6.63 9.42 14.07
CA LEU A 31 -5.95 8.15 13.90
C LEU A 31 -5.73 7.81 12.43
N ILE A 32 -6.73 8.04 11.58
CA ILE A 32 -6.62 7.83 10.13
C ILE A 32 -5.55 8.75 9.53
N LEU A 33 -5.54 10.03 9.90
CA LEU A 33 -4.56 11.00 9.40
C LEU A 33 -3.12 10.65 9.82
N ILE A 34 -2.93 10.15 11.04
CA ILE A 34 -1.63 9.66 11.53
C ILE A 34 -1.13 8.48 10.68
N ILE A 35 -2.02 7.56 10.31
CA ILE A 35 -1.66 6.43 9.45
C ILE A 35 -1.22 6.91 8.07
N ILE A 36 -1.98 7.82 7.45
CA ILE A 36 -1.64 8.39 6.13
C ILE A 36 -0.26 9.05 6.18
N ASP A 37 -0.04 9.90 7.18
CA ASP A 37 1.23 10.61 7.37
C ASP A 37 2.40 9.62 7.55
N GLY A 38 2.20 8.60 8.37
CA GLY A 38 3.18 7.54 8.62
C GLY A 38 3.52 6.73 7.36
N ILE A 39 2.50 6.25 6.64
CA ILE A 39 2.69 5.48 5.41
C ILE A 39 3.47 6.30 4.37
N CYS A 40 3.03 7.52 4.10
CA CYS A 40 3.69 8.39 3.12
C CYS A 40 5.13 8.70 3.51
N THR A 41 5.38 9.10 4.76
CA THR A 41 6.73 9.44 5.25
C THR A 41 7.67 8.24 5.15
N THR A 42 7.20 7.04 5.51
CA THR A 42 8.05 5.84 5.49
C THR A 42 8.30 5.34 4.06
N SER A 43 7.31 5.47 3.17
CA SER A 43 7.39 4.94 1.81
C SER A 43 8.10 5.89 0.85
N SER A 44 7.99 7.22 1.02
CA SER A 44 8.58 8.21 0.13
C SER A 44 9.69 9.05 0.77
N GLY A 45 9.85 8.97 2.10
CA GLY A 45 10.74 9.86 2.85
C GLY A 45 10.27 11.31 2.95
N LYS A 46 9.08 11.62 2.44
CA LYS A 46 8.51 12.97 2.40
C LYS A 46 7.17 13.01 3.12
N HIS A 47 6.89 14.10 3.81
CA HIS A 47 5.56 14.32 4.39
C HIS A 47 4.54 14.61 3.30
N PRO A 48 3.44 13.87 3.21
CA PRO A 48 2.48 13.97 2.11
C PRO A 48 1.76 15.31 2.08
N PHE A 49 1.60 15.92 3.25
CA PHE A 49 0.87 17.18 3.43
C PHE A 49 1.78 18.43 3.31
N SER A 50 3.05 18.29 2.98
CA SER A 50 4.00 19.42 2.90
C SER A 50 4.35 19.86 1.48
N GLY A 51 3.52 19.51 0.49
CA GLY A 51 3.69 19.96 -0.90
C GLY A 51 4.89 19.35 -1.65
N GLY A 52 5.48 18.31 -1.10
CA GLY A 52 6.63 17.60 -1.70
C GLY A 52 6.37 16.16 -2.14
N ALA A 53 5.11 15.74 -2.12
CA ALA A 53 4.75 14.41 -2.57
C ALA A 53 4.69 14.40 -4.11
N ASP A 54 5.67 13.77 -4.75
CA ASP A 54 5.64 13.42 -6.18
C ASP A 54 4.66 12.24 -6.40
N ALA A 55 3.44 12.38 -5.89
CA ALA A 55 2.40 11.41 -6.08
C ALA A 55 1.72 11.69 -7.43
N GLU A 56 2.34 11.25 -8.51
CA GLU A 56 1.71 11.21 -9.84
C GLU A 56 0.63 10.13 -9.88
N VAL A 57 -0.39 10.27 -9.05
CA VAL A 57 -1.53 9.36 -9.09
C VAL A 57 -2.70 10.05 -9.72
N PHE A 58 -3.06 9.59 -10.87
CA PHE A 58 -4.31 9.90 -11.55
C PHE A 58 -5.40 8.91 -11.14
N ASP A 59 -5.77 8.89 -9.86
CA ASP A 59 -7.02 8.26 -9.48
C ASP A 59 -8.14 9.31 -9.50
N THR A 60 -8.73 9.47 -10.69
CA THR A 60 -9.84 10.41 -10.93
C THR A 60 -11.11 10.04 -10.17
N GLN A 61 -11.23 8.81 -9.66
CA GLN A 61 -12.40 8.37 -8.90
C GLN A 61 -12.36 8.87 -7.46
N THR A 62 -11.16 8.96 -6.85
CA THR A 62 -11.00 9.30 -5.45
C THR A 62 -10.64 10.76 -5.21
N SER A 63 -9.95 11.42 -6.14
CA SER A 63 -9.33 12.73 -5.91
C SER A 63 -9.60 13.78 -6.99
N GLY A 64 -10.45 13.48 -7.97
CA GLY A 64 -10.74 14.41 -9.06
C GLY A 64 -9.61 14.52 -10.09
N THR A 65 -9.60 15.60 -10.88
CA THR A 65 -8.66 15.75 -12.01
C THR A 65 -7.21 15.97 -11.61
N GLY A 66 -6.95 16.40 -10.37
CA GLY A 66 -5.60 16.66 -9.85
C GLY A 66 -4.96 15.46 -9.17
N GLY A 67 -5.71 14.37 -8.97
CA GLY A 67 -5.22 13.16 -8.36
C GLY A 67 -4.96 13.24 -6.85
N LEU A 68 -4.31 12.21 -6.31
CA LEU A 68 -4.01 12.10 -4.88
C LEU A 68 -3.09 13.23 -4.40
N ALA A 69 -2.14 13.68 -5.22
CA ALA A 69 -1.21 14.75 -4.86
C ALA A 69 -1.94 16.06 -4.53
N ASP A 70 -2.88 16.46 -5.37
CA ASP A 70 -3.69 17.67 -5.13
C ASP A 70 -4.57 17.51 -3.89
N ALA A 71 -5.19 16.33 -3.69
CA ALA A 71 -5.98 16.07 -2.50
C ALA A 71 -5.13 16.18 -1.21
N LEU A 72 -3.94 15.61 -1.19
CA LEU A 72 -3.00 15.70 -0.06
C LEU A 72 -2.54 17.14 0.17
N GLN A 73 -2.24 17.88 -0.90
CA GLN A 73 -1.84 19.29 -0.80
C GLN A 73 -2.95 20.16 -0.23
N VAL A 74 -4.19 20.02 -0.73
CA VAL A 74 -5.35 20.77 -0.23
C VAL A 74 -5.61 20.45 1.24
N LEU A 75 -5.57 19.18 1.61
CA LEU A 75 -5.82 18.75 2.99
C LEU A 75 -4.66 19.05 3.94
N GLY A 76 -3.46 19.27 3.41
CA GLY A 76 -2.27 19.73 4.13
C GLY A 76 -2.19 21.25 4.28
N SER A 77 -3.10 22.01 3.67
CA SER A 77 -3.08 23.46 3.74
C SER A 77 -3.14 23.95 5.19
N THR A 78 -2.25 24.92 5.48
CA THR A 78 -2.05 25.41 6.86
C THR A 78 -2.98 26.58 7.16
N ARG A 79 -3.83 26.43 8.17
CA ARG A 79 -4.51 27.55 8.80
C ARG A 79 -3.68 28.01 10.01
N ARG A 80 -3.59 29.31 10.22
CA ARG A 80 -2.77 29.88 11.30
C ARG A 80 -3.59 30.34 12.49
N LYS A 81 -4.92 30.19 12.44
CA LYS A 81 -5.84 30.67 13.48
C LYS A 81 -6.83 29.61 13.84
N LEU A 82 -7.17 29.54 15.12
CA LEU A 82 -8.27 28.74 15.63
C LEU A 82 -9.56 29.09 14.87
N SER A 83 -10.28 28.08 14.44
CA SER A 83 -11.57 28.19 13.78
C SER A 83 -12.55 27.23 14.43
N GLU A 84 -13.73 27.74 14.80
CA GLU A 84 -14.82 26.91 15.34
C GLU A 84 -15.85 26.55 14.27
N ALA A 85 -15.66 27.01 13.04
CA ALA A 85 -16.55 26.65 11.94
C ALA A 85 -16.45 25.15 11.62
N PRO A 86 -17.57 24.43 11.47
CA PRO A 86 -17.53 23.04 11.05
C PRO A 86 -16.75 22.85 9.75
N ILE A 87 -15.96 21.79 9.68
CA ILE A 87 -15.25 21.44 8.45
C ILE A 87 -15.84 20.19 7.83
N GLU A 88 -15.82 20.11 6.51
CA GLU A 88 -16.34 18.98 5.74
C GLU A 88 -15.22 18.10 5.13
N ALA A 89 -13.96 18.42 5.44
CA ALA A 89 -12.82 17.67 4.95
C ALA A 89 -11.76 17.48 6.05
N PRO A 90 -10.98 16.42 6.03
CA PRO A 90 -10.00 16.10 7.04
C PRO A 90 -8.71 16.92 6.84
N PHE A 91 -8.79 18.23 7.05
CA PHE A 91 -7.62 19.11 7.00
C PHE A 91 -6.62 18.71 8.09
N ARG A 92 -5.55 18.04 7.69
CA ARG A 92 -4.58 17.43 8.62
C ARG A 92 -4.04 18.40 9.64
N HIS A 93 -3.66 19.60 9.18
CA HIS A 93 -3.09 20.61 10.06
C HIS A 93 -4.11 21.09 11.13
N ASP A 94 -5.34 21.34 10.72
CA ASP A 94 -6.40 21.81 11.61
C ASP A 94 -6.76 20.76 12.67
N VAL A 95 -6.85 19.50 12.25
CA VAL A 95 -7.24 18.37 13.12
C VAL A 95 -6.11 18.00 14.09
N VAL A 96 -4.89 17.74 13.56
CA VAL A 96 -3.79 17.19 14.36
C VAL A 96 -3.18 18.23 15.30
N HIS A 97 -3.21 19.52 14.92
CA HIS A 97 -2.71 20.61 15.76
C HIS A 97 -3.80 21.29 16.59
N GLY A 98 -5.04 20.78 16.56
CA GLY A 98 -6.12 21.33 17.38
C GLY A 98 -6.57 22.74 16.99
N LEU A 99 -6.34 23.14 15.72
CA LEU A 99 -6.75 24.45 15.21
C LEU A 99 -8.22 24.49 14.79
N ASN A 100 -8.88 23.34 14.70
CA ASN A 100 -10.33 23.24 14.53
C ASN A 100 -10.86 22.04 15.30
N PRO A 101 -11.65 22.25 16.37
CA PRO A 101 -12.23 21.16 17.14
C PRO A 101 -13.50 20.55 16.48
N ASN A 102 -14.08 21.22 15.49
CA ASN A 102 -15.36 20.83 14.88
C ASN A 102 -15.17 20.03 13.59
N TYR A 103 -14.50 18.86 13.70
CA TYR A 103 -14.27 17.90 12.62
C TYR A 103 -14.95 16.55 12.86
N GLY A 104 -15.63 16.36 13.98
CA GLY A 104 -16.21 15.08 14.43
C GLY A 104 -17.49 14.68 13.68
N PHE A 105 -17.46 14.67 12.35
CA PHE A 105 -18.59 14.33 11.50
C PHE A 105 -18.30 13.10 10.63
N SER A 106 -19.34 12.31 10.35
CA SER A 106 -19.24 11.12 9.50
C SER A 106 -18.66 11.41 8.12
N ILE A 107 -19.00 12.56 7.54
CA ILE A 107 -18.48 12.98 6.22
C ILE A 107 -16.96 13.22 6.25
N VAL A 108 -16.42 13.76 7.35
CA VAL A 108 -14.97 13.98 7.52
C VAL A 108 -14.25 12.66 7.66
N ALA A 109 -14.82 11.75 8.47
CA ALA A 109 -14.27 10.40 8.65
C ALA A 109 -14.31 9.59 7.34
N ALA A 110 -15.42 9.66 6.58
CA ALA A 110 -15.53 9.00 5.29
C ALA A 110 -14.48 9.50 4.28
N LYS A 111 -14.29 10.82 4.20
CA LYS A 111 -13.24 11.40 3.35
C LYS A 111 -11.83 11.01 3.80
N ALA A 112 -11.57 10.93 5.10
CA ALA A 112 -10.30 10.46 5.64
C ALA A 112 -10.04 8.99 5.30
N LEU A 113 -11.06 8.12 5.41
CA LEU A 113 -10.96 6.71 5.02
C LEU A 113 -10.70 6.55 3.52
N ASN A 114 -11.41 7.31 2.67
CA ASN A 114 -11.16 7.29 1.22
C ASN A 114 -9.74 7.74 0.88
N LEU A 115 -9.24 8.78 1.57
CA LEU A 115 -7.87 9.23 1.40
C LEU A 115 -6.86 8.17 1.84
N LEU A 116 -7.11 7.48 2.94
CA LEU A 116 -6.27 6.36 3.39
C LEU A 116 -6.27 5.23 2.37
N GLN A 117 -7.44 4.88 1.81
CA GLN A 117 -7.55 3.86 0.78
C GLN A 117 -6.74 4.26 -0.46
N ALA A 118 -6.96 5.46 -1.00
CA ALA A 118 -6.22 5.95 -2.16
C ALA A 118 -4.70 5.96 -1.93
N THR A 119 -4.27 6.36 -0.72
CA THR A 119 -2.85 6.36 -0.33
C THR A 119 -2.27 4.94 -0.30
N THR A 120 -2.99 3.98 0.27
CA THR A 120 -2.53 2.60 0.35
C THR A 120 -2.47 1.95 -1.04
N ASP A 121 -3.48 2.16 -1.89
CA ASP A 121 -3.54 1.62 -3.25
C ASP A 121 -2.38 2.16 -4.11
N TYR A 122 -2.06 3.45 -3.94
CA TYR A 122 -0.91 4.06 -4.60
C TYR A 122 0.40 3.36 -4.26
N PHE A 123 0.71 3.20 -2.98
CA PHE A 123 1.98 2.55 -2.59
C PHE A 123 2.01 1.06 -2.91
N VAL A 124 0.85 0.40 -2.99
CA VAL A 124 0.76 -0.97 -3.51
C VAL A 124 1.09 -1.00 -4.99
N SER A 125 0.53 -0.09 -5.79
CA SER A 125 0.78 -0.05 -7.23
C SER A 125 2.24 0.25 -7.57
N ILE A 126 2.87 1.20 -6.87
CA ILE A 126 4.31 1.47 -7.03
C ILE A 126 5.14 0.22 -6.72
N ARG A 127 4.87 -0.43 -5.60
CA ARG A 127 5.60 -1.64 -5.22
C ARG A 127 5.47 -2.73 -6.28
N ASP A 128 4.26 -2.95 -6.76
CA ASP A 128 3.97 -4.00 -7.74
C ASP A 128 4.66 -3.69 -9.07
N GLU A 129 4.70 -2.42 -9.47
CA GLU A 129 5.44 -1.98 -10.65
C GLU A 129 6.96 -2.18 -10.50
N VAL A 130 7.53 -1.79 -9.36
CA VAL A 130 8.95 -2.02 -9.06
C VAL A 130 9.28 -3.51 -9.10
N GLN A 131 8.43 -4.37 -8.53
CA GLN A 131 8.62 -5.82 -8.57
C GLN A 131 8.50 -6.37 -9.99
N ARG A 132 7.58 -5.84 -10.79
CA ARG A 132 7.40 -6.23 -12.19
C ARG A 132 8.65 -5.89 -13.01
N LEU A 133 9.19 -4.68 -12.84
CA LEU A 133 10.41 -4.24 -13.51
C LEU A 133 11.62 -5.09 -13.09
N ALA A 134 11.78 -5.35 -11.81
CA ALA A 134 12.87 -6.19 -11.30
C ALA A 134 12.81 -7.63 -11.84
N ARG A 135 11.61 -8.22 -11.98
CA ARG A 135 11.44 -9.54 -12.61
C ARG A 135 11.78 -9.51 -14.09
N ALA A 136 11.32 -8.47 -14.82
CA ALA A 136 11.63 -8.33 -16.24
C ALA A 136 13.14 -8.16 -16.48
N GLU A 137 13.83 -7.43 -15.60
CA GLU A 137 15.28 -7.27 -15.66
C GLU A 137 16.01 -8.59 -15.37
N GLU A 138 15.55 -9.36 -14.37
CA GLU A 138 16.12 -10.68 -14.05
C GLU A 138 15.90 -11.68 -15.19
N GLU A 139 14.73 -11.67 -15.84
CA GLU A 139 14.43 -12.52 -17.00
C GLU A 139 15.30 -12.16 -18.23
N GLN A 140 15.63 -10.89 -18.39
CA GLN A 140 16.52 -10.41 -19.48
C GLN A 140 18.00 -10.59 -19.17
N ARG A 141 18.35 -10.91 -17.93
CA ARG A 141 19.75 -11.11 -17.53
C ARG A 141 20.30 -12.35 -18.25
N PRO A 142 21.41 -12.22 -19.00
CA PRO A 142 22.02 -13.36 -19.67
C PRO A 142 22.44 -14.39 -18.61
N ALA A 143 22.05 -15.65 -18.82
CA ALA A 143 22.41 -16.74 -17.91
C ALA A 143 23.94 -16.81 -17.78
N SER A 144 24.44 -16.87 -16.57
CA SER A 144 25.86 -17.03 -16.31
C SER A 144 26.32 -18.41 -16.80
N PHE A 145 27.58 -18.53 -17.17
CA PHE A 145 28.18 -19.80 -17.56
C PHE A 145 27.97 -20.89 -16.50
N ARG A 146 27.96 -20.51 -15.23
CA ARG A 146 27.73 -21.41 -14.09
C ARG A 146 26.28 -21.93 -14.06
N GLU A 147 25.32 -21.09 -14.35
CA GLU A 147 23.87 -21.45 -14.42
C GLU A 147 23.64 -22.36 -15.61
N ILE A 148 24.19 -22.05 -16.79
CA ILE A 148 24.11 -22.89 -17.97
C ILE A 148 24.71 -24.27 -17.71
N ALA A 149 25.88 -24.35 -17.09
CA ALA A 149 26.52 -25.60 -16.73
C ALA A 149 25.73 -26.40 -15.68
N ALA A 150 25.04 -25.76 -14.78
CA ALA A 150 24.15 -26.42 -13.79
C ALA A 150 22.91 -27.01 -14.47
N VAL A 151 22.27 -26.27 -15.39
CA VAL A 151 21.15 -26.78 -16.19
C VAL A 151 21.56 -27.95 -17.05
N MET A 152 22.71 -27.87 -17.73
CA MET A 152 23.24 -28.98 -18.55
C MET A 152 23.48 -30.24 -17.72
N ARG A 153 24.10 -30.12 -16.53
CA ARG A 153 24.29 -31.27 -15.61
C ARG A 153 22.97 -31.89 -15.22
N ARG A 154 22.00 -31.08 -14.77
CA ARG A 154 20.68 -31.57 -14.37
C ARG A 154 19.95 -32.28 -15.51
N THR A 155 20.07 -31.76 -16.74
CA THR A 155 19.48 -32.38 -17.93
C THR A 155 20.14 -33.71 -18.25
N ALA A 156 21.47 -33.84 -18.12
CA ALA A 156 22.19 -35.09 -18.29
C ALA A 156 21.78 -36.13 -17.24
N ASP A 157 21.66 -35.72 -15.97
CA ASP A 157 21.20 -36.59 -14.88
C ASP A 157 19.78 -37.14 -15.13
N LEU A 158 18.87 -36.23 -15.55
CA LEU A 158 17.49 -36.64 -15.90
C LEU A 158 17.44 -37.59 -17.09
N LYS A 159 18.28 -37.35 -18.12
CA LYS A 159 18.37 -38.25 -19.28
C LYS A 159 18.87 -39.62 -18.85
N SER A 160 19.92 -39.68 -18.04
CA SER A 160 20.44 -40.96 -17.51
C SER A 160 19.39 -41.67 -16.65
N ALA A 161 18.66 -40.97 -15.80
CA ALA A 161 17.58 -41.55 -15.00
C ALA A 161 16.43 -42.08 -15.88
N LEU A 162 16.10 -41.39 -16.97
CA LEU A 162 15.07 -41.80 -17.92
C LEU A 162 15.50 -43.06 -18.68
N GLU A 163 16.76 -43.16 -19.12
CA GLU A 163 17.33 -44.31 -19.77
C GLU A 163 17.39 -45.53 -18.84
N ALA A 164 17.62 -45.32 -17.56
CA ALA A 164 17.62 -46.36 -16.53
C ALA A 164 16.22 -46.79 -16.08
N TRP A 165 15.20 -45.95 -16.38
CA TRP A 165 13.83 -46.26 -15.95
C TRP A 165 13.27 -47.49 -16.62
N ARG A 166 12.66 -48.38 -15.85
CA ARG A 166 11.93 -49.56 -16.31
C ARG A 166 10.53 -49.53 -15.72
N PRO A 167 9.46 -49.76 -16.54
CA PRO A 167 8.12 -49.86 -16.02
C PRO A 167 8.04 -51.00 -15.02
N ARG A 168 7.40 -50.77 -13.88
CA ARG A 168 7.06 -51.89 -12.98
C ARG A 168 6.11 -52.82 -13.70
N PRO A 169 6.41 -54.15 -13.77
CA PRO A 169 5.43 -55.09 -14.30
C PRO A 169 4.16 -55.00 -13.44
N GLU A 170 3.03 -54.78 -14.12
CA GLU A 170 1.74 -54.82 -13.44
C GLU A 170 1.65 -56.18 -12.71
N ARG A 171 1.40 -56.15 -11.40
CA ARG A 171 1.01 -57.32 -10.67
C ARG A 171 -0.39 -57.70 -11.15
N THR A 172 -0.47 -58.52 -12.18
CA THR A 172 -1.68 -59.25 -12.53
C THR A 172 -1.92 -60.28 -11.41
N GLY A 173 -2.51 -59.80 -10.32
CA GLY A 173 -3.08 -60.64 -9.28
C GLY A 173 -4.49 -61.03 -9.70
N LEU A 174 -4.59 -61.99 -10.56
CA LEU A 174 -5.78 -62.82 -10.68
C LEU A 174 -5.53 -64.03 -9.82
N ALA A 175 -6.20 -64.10 -8.68
CA ALA A 175 -6.57 -65.31 -7.97
C ALA A 175 -8.05 -65.24 -7.60
#